data_5a1386fe446648f878c0ef59608e46d4
#
_entry.id   5a1386fe446648f878c0ef59608e46d4
#
_cell.length_a   1.000
_cell.length_b   1.000
_cell.length_c   1.000
_cell.angle_alpha   90.00
_cell.angle_beta   90.00
_cell.angle_gamma   90.00
#
_symmetry.space_group_name_H-M   'P 1'
#
loop_
_entity.id
_entity.type
_entity.pdbx_description
1 polymer ?
#
loop_
_entity_poly.entity_id
_entity_poly.type
_entity_poly.pdbx_seq_one_letter_code
_entity_poly.pdbx_strand_id
1 'polypeptide(L)'
;YIFSSRQKNITTSLNGLAQRLSGMDDEFIIDADLIGFHEGEMCSQSDMLRYINRRRLSRRSSISPALLAYDLIYISGEDTTSLPFQERRKRMLKALGEPRSMPFQGISATRECIVLEKELKKDSIQSHLDQMVEEGGVGLMVRSLLGLYRPGECSRCDFFVGREMSISAVIVRAEWGRRSSDQIFSRFLVALREGDDLVPVGWIGGQLGQKDILELDRQLKALAREWDDTGACVNPQVLLKLKIQGARRNDKGYAIVRPQVLGIDLFASWEDADELTRLFSSSGR
;
A
#
# COMPACT_ATOMS: atom_id res chain seq x y z
N TYR A 1 -9.96 -13.18 17.82
CA TYR A 1 -10.19 -11.75 17.62
C TYR A 1 -9.30 -11.23 16.51
N ILE A 2 -9.78 -10.23 15.75
CA ILE A 2 -9.01 -9.55 14.69
C ILE A 2 -8.98 -8.05 15.04
N PHE A 3 -7.76 -7.51 15.13
CA PHE A 3 -7.52 -6.10 15.43
C PHE A 3 -6.83 -5.40 14.25
N SER A 4 -7.19 -4.15 13.99
CA SER A 4 -6.46 -3.32 13.03
C SER A 4 -5.14 -2.83 13.64
N SER A 5 -4.23 -2.28 12.81
CA SER A 5 -2.99 -1.63 13.25
C SER A 5 -3.19 -0.49 14.26
N ARG A 6 -4.41 0.05 14.35
CA ARG A 6 -4.82 1.06 15.35
C ARG A 6 -5.53 0.44 16.55
N GLN A 7 -5.36 -0.85 16.79
CA GLN A 7 -5.95 -1.61 17.90
C GLN A 7 -7.49 -1.60 17.94
N LYS A 8 -8.16 -1.26 16.83
CA LYS A 8 -9.60 -1.35 16.73
C LYS A 8 -10.01 -2.79 16.48
N ASN A 9 -10.89 -3.35 17.32
CA ASN A 9 -11.48 -4.67 17.10
C ASN A 9 -12.39 -4.63 15.87
N ILE A 10 -12.08 -5.44 14.87
CA ILE A 10 -12.81 -5.57 13.60
C ILE A 10 -13.35 -6.99 13.37
N THR A 11 -13.35 -7.83 14.40
CA THR A 11 -13.80 -9.24 14.35
C THR A 11 -15.20 -9.36 13.80
N THR A 12 -16.13 -8.52 14.25
CA THR A 12 -17.54 -8.57 13.79
C THR A 12 -17.69 -8.22 12.32
N SER A 13 -16.85 -7.31 11.79
CA SER A 13 -16.83 -6.97 10.37
C SER A 13 -16.30 -8.12 9.51
N LEU A 14 -15.55 -9.04 10.10
CA LEU A 14 -14.86 -10.16 9.48
C LEU A 14 -15.33 -11.51 10.07
N ASN A 15 -16.59 -11.59 10.52
CA ASN A 15 -17.11 -12.75 11.26
C ASN A 15 -16.87 -14.09 10.55
N GLY A 16 -17.10 -14.18 9.23
CA GLY A 16 -16.85 -15.41 8.47
C GLY A 16 -15.38 -15.83 8.43
N LEU A 17 -14.46 -14.86 8.42
CA LEU A 17 -13.01 -15.12 8.55
C LEU A 17 -12.66 -15.54 9.97
N ALA A 18 -13.18 -14.82 10.98
CA ALA A 18 -12.96 -15.16 12.39
C ALA A 18 -13.43 -16.57 12.76
N GLN A 19 -14.59 -17.00 12.25
CA GLN A 19 -15.10 -18.35 12.44
C GLN A 19 -14.19 -19.43 11.83
N ARG A 20 -13.59 -19.18 10.67
CA ARG A 20 -12.64 -20.11 10.06
C ARG A 20 -11.35 -20.21 10.88
N LEU A 21 -10.86 -19.09 11.41
CA LEU A 21 -9.67 -19.08 12.25
C LEU A 21 -9.89 -19.73 13.62
N SER A 22 -11.10 -19.63 14.18
CA SER A 22 -11.41 -20.28 15.45
C SER A 22 -11.54 -21.81 15.37
N GLY A 23 -11.57 -22.37 14.17
CA GLY A 23 -11.53 -23.81 13.92
C GLY A 23 -10.11 -24.39 13.77
N MET A 24 -9.07 -23.58 13.99
CA MET A 24 -7.67 -24.05 13.98
C MET A 24 -7.31 -24.65 15.34
N ASP A 25 -6.45 -25.67 15.32
CA ASP A 25 -6.09 -26.45 16.52
C ASP A 25 -5.20 -25.67 17.49
N ASP A 26 -4.36 -24.77 16.99
CA ASP A 26 -3.43 -23.97 17.79
C ASP A 26 -4.01 -22.60 18.18
N GLU A 27 -3.77 -22.16 19.41
CA GLU A 27 -3.94 -20.76 19.81
C GLU A 27 -2.74 -19.93 19.34
N PHE A 28 -2.96 -18.84 18.59
CA PHE A 28 -1.87 -18.03 18.07
C PHE A 28 -2.22 -16.52 18.02
N ILE A 29 -1.17 -15.70 18.09
CA ILE A 29 -1.20 -14.29 17.73
C ILE A 29 -0.23 -14.08 16.57
N ILE A 30 -0.72 -13.51 15.49
CA ILE A 30 0.06 -13.24 14.28
C ILE A 30 -0.08 -11.79 13.84
N ASP A 31 0.96 -11.29 13.18
CA ASP A 31 0.87 -10.12 12.33
C ASP A 31 0.57 -10.54 10.90
N ALA A 32 -0.44 -9.89 10.31
CA ALA A 32 -0.90 -10.22 8.97
C ALA A 32 -1.46 -9.00 8.23
N ASP A 33 -1.37 -9.03 6.91
CA ASP A 33 -2.13 -8.13 6.06
C ASP A 33 -3.52 -8.70 5.79
N LEU A 34 -4.54 -7.86 5.95
CA LEU A 34 -5.90 -8.18 5.53
C LEU A 34 -6.05 -7.89 4.04
N ILE A 35 -6.24 -8.93 3.28
CA ILE A 35 -6.50 -8.89 1.85
C ILE A 35 -7.91 -9.38 1.55
N GLY A 36 -8.39 -9.20 0.34
CA GLY A 36 -9.68 -9.70 -0.11
C GLY A 36 -9.65 -10.02 -1.58
N PHE A 37 -10.53 -10.93 -1.99
CA PHE A 37 -10.69 -11.34 -3.37
C PHE A 37 -12.12 -11.12 -3.83
N HIS A 38 -12.29 -10.62 -5.05
CA HIS A 38 -13.55 -10.49 -5.76
C HIS A 38 -13.40 -11.17 -7.12
N GLU A 39 -14.22 -12.18 -7.39
CA GLU A 39 -14.17 -12.96 -8.63
C GLU A 39 -12.77 -13.51 -8.98
N GLY A 40 -11.98 -13.83 -7.94
CA GLY A 40 -10.62 -14.38 -8.10
C GLY A 40 -9.52 -13.33 -8.13
N GLU A 41 -9.83 -12.05 -8.26
CA GLU A 41 -8.86 -10.97 -8.26
C GLU A 41 -8.71 -10.30 -6.89
N MET A 42 -7.51 -9.78 -6.60
CA MET A 42 -7.23 -9.11 -5.33
C MET A 42 -7.88 -7.73 -5.29
N CYS A 43 -8.69 -7.49 -4.27
CA CYS A 43 -9.35 -6.20 -4.02
C CYS A 43 -8.37 -5.10 -3.67
N SER A 44 -8.72 -3.86 -4.01
CA SER A 44 -7.97 -2.69 -3.55
C SER A 44 -8.08 -2.49 -2.03
N GLN A 45 -7.09 -1.79 -1.45
CA GLN A 45 -7.14 -1.42 -0.03
C GLN A 45 -8.39 -0.57 0.31
N SER A 46 -8.84 0.26 -0.62
CA SER A 46 -10.05 1.08 -0.44
C SER A 46 -11.33 0.23 -0.38
N ASP A 47 -11.40 -0.85 -1.14
CA ASP A 47 -12.54 -1.76 -1.12
C ASP A 47 -12.56 -2.57 0.17
N MET A 48 -11.39 -3.01 0.63
CA MET A 48 -11.25 -3.65 1.94
C MET A 48 -11.63 -2.71 3.09
N LEU A 49 -11.22 -1.45 3.07
CA LEU A 49 -11.63 -0.46 4.07
C LEU A 49 -13.14 -0.21 4.05
N ARG A 50 -13.77 -0.15 2.87
CA ARG A 50 -15.23 -0.06 2.76
C ARG A 50 -15.91 -1.32 3.28
N TYR A 51 -15.36 -2.49 2.97
CA TYR A 51 -15.86 -3.77 3.46
C TYR A 51 -15.87 -3.81 4.99
N ILE A 52 -14.77 -3.44 5.65
CA ILE A 52 -14.64 -3.44 7.12
C ILE A 52 -15.57 -2.41 7.78
N ASN A 53 -15.74 -1.22 7.16
CA ASN A 53 -16.49 -0.12 7.75
C ASN A 53 -18.00 -0.14 7.43
N ARG A 54 -18.50 -1.17 6.80
CA ARG A 54 -19.95 -1.32 6.52
C ARG A 54 -20.74 -1.42 7.83
N ARG A 55 -21.79 -0.61 7.95
CA ARG A 55 -22.72 -0.63 9.10
C ARG A 55 -23.68 -1.82 9.09
N ARG A 56 -23.91 -2.45 7.93
CA ARG A 56 -24.70 -3.66 7.74
C ARG A 56 -23.98 -4.59 6.78
N LEU A 57 -23.82 -5.85 7.20
CA LEU A 57 -23.40 -6.94 6.30
C LEU A 57 -24.52 -7.19 5.29
N SER A 58 -24.39 -6.60 4.12
CA SER A 58 -25.23 -7.02 2.99
C SER A 58 -24.84 -8.46 2.64
N ARG A 59 -25.82 -9.37 2.57
CA ARG A 59 -25.62 -10.76 2.16
C ARG A 59 -25.00 -10.91 0.75
N ARG A 60 -24.90 -9.82 0.00
CA ARG A 60 -24.35 -9.76 -1.38
C ARG A 60 -22.94 -9.15 -1.47
N SER A 61 -22.16 -9.16 -0.42
CA SER A 61 -20.75 -8.80 -0.60
C SER A 61 -20.01 -9.95 -1.26
N SER A 62 -19.61 -9.77 -2.50
CA SER A 62 -18.82 -10.72 -3.29
C SER A 62 -17.34 -10.77 -2.87
N ILE A 63 -16.92 -9.94 -1.88
CA ILE A 63 -15.55 -9.95 -1.38
C ILE A 63 -15.33 -11.08 -0.39
N SER A 64 -14.34 -11.92 -0.66
CA SER A 64 -13.85 -12.98 0.23
C SER A 64 -12.60 -12.47 0.97
N PRO A 65 -12.68 -12.12 2.26
CA PRO A 65 -11.53 -11.65 3.03
C PRO A 65 -10.61 -12.82 3.40
N ALA A 66 -9.30 -12.54 3.43
CA ALA A 66 -8.25 -13.48 3.84
C ALA A 66 -7.13 -12.74 4.57
N LEU A 67 -6.30 -13.47 5.34
CA LEU A 67 -5.13 -12.95 6.02
C LEU A 67 -3.85 -13.51 5.39
N LEU A 68 -2.92 -12.63 5.09
CA LEU A 68 -1.58 -12.96 4.64
C LEU A 68 -0.60 -12.75 5.80
N ALA A 69 -0.29 -13.83 6.53
CA ALA A 69 0.53 -13.79 7.73
C ALA A 69 2.02 -13.63 7.38
N TYR A 70 2.68 -12.72 8.07
CA TYR A 70 4.12 -12.46 7.88
C TYR A 70 4.95 -12.58 9.16
N ASP A 71 4.33 -12.63 10.34
CA ASP A 71 5.05 -12.90 11.59
C ASP A 71 4.16 -13.62 12.61
N LEU A 72 4.80 -14.37 13.52
CA LEU A 72 4.17 -15.08 14.62
C LEU A 72 4.66 -14.52 15.95
N ILE A 73 3.73 -14.06 16.79
CA ILE A 73 4.02 -13.38 18.06
C ILE A 73 3.84 -14.34 19.24
N TYR A 74 2.85 -15.23 19.14
CA TYR A 74 2.51 -16.18 20.21
C TYR A 74 1.92 -17.45 19.60
N ILE A 75 2.21 -18.60 20.18
CA ILE A 75 1.61 -19.89 19.81
C ILE A 75 1.54 -20.84 21.00
N SER A 76 0.37 -21.42 21.24
CA SER A 76 0.13 -22.53 22.18
C SER A 76 0.80 -22.35 23.56
N GLY A 77 0.64 -21.17 24.19
CA GLY A 77 1.20 -20.86 25.50
C GLY A 77 2.59 -20.20 25.49
N GLU A 78 3.23 -20.06 24.33
CA GLU A 78 4.61 -19.54 24.22
C GLU A 78 4.65 -18.18 23.52
N ASP A 79 5.26 -17.18 24.17
CA ASP A 79 5.65 -15.90 23.55
C ASP A 79 6.88 -16.10 22.67
N THR A 80 6.75 -15.81 21.39
CA THR A 80 7.82 -15.99 20.41
C THR A 80 8.59 -14.71 20.09
N THR A 81 8.25 -13.58 20.67
CA THR A 81 8.85 -12.27 20.35
C THR A 81 10.36 -12.22 20.57
N SER A 82 10.87 -12.98 21.56
CA SER A 82 12.30 -13.09 21.86
C SER A 82 13.07 -14.04 20.93
N LEU A 83 12.38 -14.75 20.06
CA LEU A 83 13.01 -15.66 19.11
C LEU A 83 13.44 -14.90 17.84
N PRO A 84 14.51 -15.36 17.15
CA PRO A 84 14.87 -14.88 15.83
C PRO A 84 13.73 -15.06 14.82
N PHE A 85 13.62 -14.18 13.83
CA PHE A 85 12.57 -14.24 12.80
C PHE A 85 12.49 -15.61 12.11
N GLN A 86 13.64 -16.23 11.78
CA GLN A 86 13.67 -17.57 11.17
C GLN A 86 12.95 -18.63 12.02
N GLU A 87 13.07 -18.59 13.35
CA GLU A 87 12.40 -19.54 14.23
C GLU A 87 10.90 -19.23 14.36
N ARG A 88 10.52 -17.97 14.45
CA ARG A 88 9.10 -17.56 14.44
C ARG A 88 8.45 -17.98 13.12
N ARG A 89 9.14 -17.76 12.00
CA ARG A 89 8.70 -18.16 10.66
C ARG A 89 8.50 -19.67 10.55
N LYS A 90 9.46 -20.47 11.01
CA LYS A 90 9.38 -21.94 11.01
C LYS A 90 8.16 -22.44 11.80
N ARG A 91 7.92 -21.87 12.98
CA ARG A 91 6.75 -22.19 13.81
C ARG A 91 5.45 -21.76 13.14
N MET A 92 5.43 -20.59 12.52
CA MET A 92 4.29 -20.11 11.76
C MET A 92 3.92 -21.05 10.60
N LEU A 93 4.91 -21.50 9.83
CA LEU A 93 4.70 -22.46 8.74
C LEU A 93 4.21 -23.81 9.26
N LYS A 94 4.70 -24.26 10.43
CA LYS A 94 4.20 -25.49 11.06
C LYS A 94 2.72 -25.37 11.44
N ALA A 95 2.28 -24.21 11.93
CA ALA A 95 0.89 -23.98 12.34
C ALA A 95 -0.06 -23.69 11.17
N LEU A 96 0.38 -22.91 10.17
CA LEU A 96 -0.46 -22.44 9.07
C LEU A 96 -0.34 -23.28 7.79
N GLY A 97 0.70 -24.12 7.70
CA GLY A 97 1.07 -24.83 6.47
C GLY A 97 1.88 -23.97 5.51
N GLU A 98 2.24 -24.58 4.38
CA GLU A 98 2.99 -23.90 3.30
C GLU A 98 2.19 -22.77 2.67
N PRO A 99 2.88 -21.75 2.10
CA PRO A 99 2.24 -20.62 1.44
C PRO A 99 1.30 -21.08 0.31
N ARG A 100 0.07 -20.62 0.36
CA ARG A 100 -0.97 -20.95 -0.62
C ARG A 100 -0.89 -20.06 -1.86
N SER A 101 -1.28 -20.59 -2.99
CA SER A 101 -1.49 -19.77 -4.20
C SER A 101 -2.72 -18.86 -4.07
N MET A 102 -2.65 -17.68 -4.64
CA MET A 102 -3.79 -16.74 -4.69
C MET A 102 -4.74 -17.13 -5.84
N PRO A 103 -6.05 -16.96 -5.70
CA PRO A 103 -6.75 -16.57 -4.47
C PRO A 103 -6.89 -17.71 -3.46
N PHE A 104 -6.95 -17.40 -2.17
CA PHE A 104 -7.18 -18.39 -1.11
C PHE A 104 -8.22 -17.89 -0.09
N GLN A 105 -8.68 -18.79 0.79
CA GLN A 105 -9.61 -18.45 1.86
C GLN A 105 -8.95 -18.72 3.23
N GLY A 106 -9.32 -17.90 4.22
CA GLY A 106 -8.80 -18.02 5.58
C GLY A 106 -7.46 -17.32 5.76
N ILE A 107 -6.42 -18.07 6.07
CA ILE A 107 -5.08 -17.56 6.34
C ILE A 107 -4.04 -18.32 5.53
N SER A 108 -3.00 -17.64 5.10
CA SER A 108 -1.80 -18.21 4.49
C SER A 108 -0.57 -17.46 4.96
N ALA A 109 0.57 -18.14 5.06
CA ALA A 109 1.87 -17.49 5.21
C ALA A 109 2.25 -16.71 3.93
N THR A 110 3.06 -15.68 4.07
CA THR A 110 3.70 -15.00 2.92
C THR A 110 4.68 -15.96 2.23
N ARG A 111 4.84 -15.83 0.92
CA ARG A 111 5.96 -16.47 0.22
C ARG A 111 7.28 -15.79 0.61
N GLU A 112 8.34 -16.55 0.62
CA GLU A 112 9.69 -16.02 0.88
C GLU A 112 10.72 -16.63 -0.05
N CYS A 113 11.81 -15.90 -0.23
CA CYS A 113 13.05 -16.39 -0.79
C CYS A 113 14.15 -16.13 0.24
N ILE A 114 14.88 -17.18 0.65
CA ILE A 114 16.01 -17.05 1.56
C ILE A 114 17.24 -16.76 0.71
N VAL A 115 17.81 -15.58 0.89
CA VAL A 115 19.08 -15.20 0.26
C VAL A 115 20.18 -15.23 1.32
N LEU A 116 21.20 -16.06 1.10
CA LEU A 116 22.35 -16.10 1.99
C LEU A 116 23.15 -14.81 1.86
N GLU A 117 23.72 -14.31 2.96
CA GLU A 117 24.47 -13.04 3.01
C GLU A 117 25.59 -12.99 1.96
N LYS A 118 26.21 -14.13 1.62
CA LYS A 118 27.21 -14.25 0.56
C LYS A 118 26.68 -14.00 -0.85
N GLU A 119 25.37 -14.16 -1.05
CA GLU A 119 24.66 -14.02 -2.33
C GLU A 119 23.85 -12.74 -2.43
N LEU A 120 23.85 -11.93 -1.35
CA LEU A 120 23.19 -10.61 -1.30
C LEU A 120 23.94 -9.60 -2.17
N LYS A 121 23.94 -9.84 -3.47
CA LYS A 121 24.37 -8.86 -4.47
C LYS A 121 23.16 -8.03 -4.86
N LYS A 122 23.42 -6.77 -5.22
CA LYS A 122 22.38 -5.85 -5.73
C LYS A 122 21.57 -6.50 -6.85
N ASP A 123 22.20 -7.27 -7.69
CA ASP A 123 21.60 -7.95 -8.84
C ASP A 123 20.62 -9.07 -8.43
N SER A 124 20.87 -9.77 -7.31
CA SER A 124 19.96 -10.84 -6.84
C SER A 124 18.66 -10.27 -6.25
N ILE A 125 18.73 -9.14 -5.52
CA ILE A 125 17.53 -8.44 -5.03
C ILE A 125 16.74 -7.88 -6.21
N GLN A 126 17.43 -7.34 -7.22
CA GLN A 126 16.79 -6.80 -8.40
C GLN A 126 16.03 -7.86 -9.19
N SER A 127 16.62 -9.04 -9.41
CA SER A 127 15.96 -10.13 -10.14
C SER A 127 14.68 -10.63 -9.44
N HIS A 128 14.71 -10.72 -8.09
CA HIS A 128 13.50 -11.07 -7.32
C HIS A 128 12.45 -9.96 -7.36
N LEU A 129 12.89 -8.70 -7.35
CA LEU A 129 11.99 -7.56 -7.49
C LEU A 129 11.31 -7.55 -8.85
N ASP A 130 12.07 -7.78 -9.91
CA ASP A 130 11.56 -7.82 -11.28
C ASP A 130 10.54 -8.95 -11.46
N GLN A 131 10.82 -10.15 -10.94
CA GLN A 131 9.89 -11.26 -10.92
C GLN A 131 8.61 -10.92 -10.14
N MET A 132 8.73 -10.30 -8.96
CA MET A 132 7.58 -9.89 -8.15
C MET A 132 6.72 -8.86 -8.87
N VAL A 133 7.33 -7.92 -9.61
CA VAL A 133 6.60 -6.92 -10.41
C VAL A 133 5.88 -7.57 -11.59
N GLU A 134 6.49 -8.55 -12.26
CA GLU A 134 5.85 -9.33 -13.32
C GLU A 134 4.63 -10.12 -12.81
N GLU A 135 4.69 -10.62 -11.57
CA GLU A 135 3.57 -11.29 -10.88
C GLU A 135 2.51 -10.29 -10.33
N GLY A 136 2.65 -8.97 -10.62
CA GLY A 136 1.70 -7.93 -10.19
C GLY A 136 1.93 -7.39 -8.77
N GLY A 137 3.04 -7.75 -8.13
CA GLY A 137 3.45 -7.20 -6.85
C GLY A 137 4.05 -5.80 -6.95
N VAL A 138 4.18 -5.10 -5.82
CA VAL A 138 4.70 -3.72 -5.77
C VAL A 138 6.11 -3.62 -5.19
N GLY A 139 6.65 -4.71 -4.66
CA GLY A 139 7.98 -4.75 -4.06
C GLY A 139 8.19 -5.92 -3.12
N LEU A 140 9.36 -5.94 -2.51
CA LEU A 140 9.82 -6.96 -1.59
C LEU A 140 9.97 -6.39 -0.18
N MET A 141 9.62 -7.17 0.83
CA MET A 141 10.01 -6.90 2.21
C MET A 141 11.27 -7.72 2.53
N VAL A 142 12.40 -7.05 2.68
CA VAL A 142 13.67 -7.68 3.08
C VAL A 142 13.74 -7.67 4.60
N ARG A 143 13.96 -8.83 5.22
CA ARG A 143 13.98 -8.99 6.67
C ARG A 143 15.24 -9.74 7.13
N SER A 144 15.77 -9.34 8.28
CA SER A 144 16.85 -10.09 8.91
C SER A 144 16.31 -11.39 9.52
N LEU A 145 16.91 -12.53 9.17
CA LEU A 145 16.57 -13.83 9.75
C LEU A 145 16.79 -13.89 11.27
N LEU A 146 17.74 -13.09 11.79
CA LEU A 146 18.04 -12.97 13.22
C LEU A 146 17.26 -11.89 13.93
N GLY A 147 16.42 -11.12 13.22
CA GLY A 147 15.64 -10.03 13.79
C GLY A 147 14.66 -10.49 14.85
N LEU A 148 14.66 -9.82 16.02
CA LEU A 148 13.68 -10.04 17.08
C LEU A 148 12.41 -9.21 16.79
N TYR A 149 11.28 -9.66 17.32
CA TYR A 149 10.03 -8.89 17.25
C TYR A 149 9.98 -7.86 18.39
N ARG A 150 9.73 -6.60 18.06
CA ARG A 150 9.60 -5.52 19.03
C ARG A 150 8.25 -4.82 18.84
N PRO A 151 7.28 -5.07 19.75
CA PRO A 151 5.97 -4.43 19.65
C PRO A 151 6.07 -2.91 19.63
N GLY A 152 5.39 -2.26 18.68
CA GLY A 152 5.36 -0.80 18.57
C GLY A 152 6.60 -0.14 17.96
N GLU A 153 7.65 -0.89 17.66
CA GLU A 153 8.85 -0.39 16.99
C GLU A 153 8.90 -0.86 15.52
N CYS A 154 9.32 0.04 14.63
CA CYS A 154 9.74 -0.38 13.30
C CYS A 154 11.11 -1.04 13.41
N SER A 155 11.22 -2.29 12.95
CA SER A 155 12.52 -2.99 12.90
C SER A 155 13.49 -2.20 12.02
N ARG A 156 14.69 -1.93 12.55
CA ARG A 156 15.77 -1.32 11.77
C ARG A 156 16.39 -2.28 10.76
N CYS A 157 16.01 -3.55 10.83
CA CYS A 157 16.52 -4.63 9.99
C CYS A 157 15.50 -5.05 8.91
N ASP A 158 14.35 -4.38 8.83
CA ASP A 158 13.31 -4.67 7.84
C ASP A 158 13.22 -3.51 6.84
N PHE A 159 13.39 -3.83 5.56
CA PHE A 159 13.42 -2.85 4.48
C PHE A 159 12.40 -3.22 3.41
N PHE A 160 11.60 -2.24 3.00
CA PHE A 160 10.81 -2.39 1.79
C PHE A 160 11.65 -1.95 0.59
N VAL A 161 11.81 -2.86 -0.37
CA VAL A 161 12.46 -2.60 -1.65
C VAL A 161 11.37 -2.60 -2.71
N GLY A 162 11.05 -1.45 -3.24
CA GLY A 162 10.13 -1.26 -4.37
C GLY A 162 10.90 -0.85 -5.61
N ARG A 163 10.24 -0.93 -6.75
CA ARG A 163 10.79 -0.41 -8.00
C ARG A 163 10.78 1.12 -7.95
N GLU A 164 11.93 1.71 -7.65
CA GLU A 164 12.06 3.16 -7.63
C GLU A 164 12.01 3.73 -9.05
N MET A 165 11.14 4.69 -9.27
CA MET A 165 11.11 5.47 -10.49
C MET A 165 10.74 6.92 -10.19
N SER A 166 11.20 7.82 -11.07
CA SER A 166 10.79 9.22 -11.02
C SER A 166 9.75 9.48 -12.10
N ILE A 167 8.66 10.11 -11.72
CA ILE A 167 7.58 10.50 -12.63
C ILE A 167 7.25 11.98 -12.46
N SER A 168 6.77 12.58 -13.53
CA SER A 168 6.20 13.92 -13.56
C SER A 168 4.70 13.82 -13.69
N ALA A 169 3.94 14.22 -12.65
CA ALA A 169 2.50 14.09 -12.61
C ALA A 169 1.85 15.46 -12.35
N VAL A 170 0.78 15.76 -13.08
CA VAL A 170 0.08 17.05 -12.98
C VAL A 170 -1.01 16.99 -11.91
N ILE A 171 -1.23 18.10 -11.19
CA ILE A 171 -2.33 18.21 -10.21
C ILE A 171 -3.63 18.49 -10.96
N VAL A 172 -4.67 17.68 -10.71
CA VAL A 172 -6.00 17.79 -11.30
C VAL A 172 -7.09 18.19 -10.29
N ARG A 173 -6.82 17.96 -8.99
CA ARG A 173 -7.73 18.31 -7.91
C ARG A 173 -6.94 18.63 -6.64
N ALA A 174 -7.42 19.58 -5.84
CA ALA A 174 -6.89 19.93 -4.53
C ALA A 174 -8.00 19.87 -3.47
N GLU A 175 -7.70 19.33 -2.29
CA GLU A 175 -8.63 19.21 -1.16
C GLU A 175 -8.08 19.89 0.10
N TRP A 176 -9.00 20.36 0.93
CA TRP A 176 -8.71 20.95 2.23
C TRP A 176 -8.09 19.92 3.20
N GLY A 177 -7.26 20.40 4.08
CA GLY A 177 -6.79 19.60 5.22
C GLY A 177 -7.92 19.33 6.20
N ARG A 178 -8.05 18.08 6.65
CA ARG A 178 -9.11 17.66 7.59
C ARG A 178 -9.15 18.40 8.92
N ARG A 179 -8.13 19.20 9.27
CA ARG A 179 -7.99 19.94 10.52
C ARG A 179 -7.78 21.44 10.31
N SER A 180 -7.90 21.93 9.10
CA SER A 180 -7.64 23.34 8.79
C SER A 180 -8.96 24.12 8.79
N SER A 181 -9.14 25.00 9.80
CA SER A 181 -10.14 26.06 9.78
C SER A 181 -9.91 27.05 8.64
N ASP A 182 -8.72 27.07 8.05
CA ASP A 182 -8.21 28.12 7.19
C ASP A 182 -8.42 27.85 5.69
N GLN A 183 -9.11 26.77 5.35
CA GLN A 183 -9.38 26.38 3.95
C GLN A 183 -8.10 26.38 3.08
N ILE A 184 -7.01 25.80 3.60
CA ILE A 184 -5.76 25.63 2.86
C ILE A 184 -5.75 24.24 2.22
N PHE A 185 -5.46 24.18 0.93
CA PHE A 185 -5.27 22.92 0.23
C PHE A 185 -4.05 22.17 0.79
N SER A 186 -4.20 20.91 1.14
CA SER A 186 -3.14 20.08 1.68
C SER A 186 -3.14 18.65 1.14
N ARG A 187 -4.07 18.33 0.27
CA ARG A 187 -4.14 17.05 -0.45
C ARG A 187 -4.34 17.34 -1.94
N PHE A 188 -3.54 16.69 -2.76
CA PHE A 188 -3.46 16.93 -4.19
C PHE A 188 -3.65 15.61 -4.94
N LEU A 189 -4.67 15.52 -5.79
CA LEU A 189 -4.84 14.40 -6.70
C LEU A 189 -3.97 14.64 -7.92
N VAL A 190 -3.06 13.72 -8.19
CA VAL A 190 -2.17 13.81 -9.33
C VAL A 190 -2.57 12.83 -10.42
N ALA A 191 -2.33 13.21 -11.67
CA ALA A 191 -2.65 12.44 -12.86
C ALA A 191 -1.44 12.32 -13.81
N LEU A 192 -1.43 11.26 -14.59
CA LEU A 192 -0.53 11.04 -15.73
C LEU A 192 -1.33 11.09 -17.02
N ARG A 193 -0.66 11.21 -18.14
CA ARG A 193 -1.30 11.21 -19.46
C ARG A 193 -1.59 9.79 -19.96
N GLU A 194 -2.70 9.63 -20.63
CA GLU A 194 -3.02 8.48 -21.47
C GLU A 194 -3.51 9.03 -22.82
N GLY A 195 -2.58 9.31 -23.71
CA GLY A 195 -2.85 10.10 -24.91
C GLY A 195 -3.24 11.56 -24.57
N ASP A 196 -4.43 11.96 -24.96
CA ASP A 196 -4.97 13.30 -24.69
C ASP A 196 -5.75 13.38 -23.37
N ASP A 197 -5.93 12.27 -22.66
CA ASP A 197 -6.64 12.19 -21.38
C ASP A 197 -5.70 12.22 -20.18
N LEU A 198 -6.22 12.68 -19.04
CA LEU A 198 -5.54 12.66 -17.76
C LEU A 198 -6.13 11.59 -16.84
N VAL A 199 -5.31 10.61 -16.47
CA VAL A 199 -5.70 9.49 -15.62
C VAL A 199 -5.17 9.71 -14.19
N PRO A 200 -6.05 9.86 -13.19
CA PRO A 200 -5.63 10.00 -11.80
C PRO A 200 -4.86 8.77 -11.30
N VAL A 201 -3.70 9.00 -10.68
CA VAL A 201 -2.81 7.93 -10.20
C VAL A 201 -2.56 7.96 -8.69
N GLY A 202 -3.07 8.95 -7.98
CA GLY A 202 -2.98 8.95 -6.52
C GLY A 202 -3.07 10.32 -5.88
N TRP A 203 -3.15 10.29 -4.54
CA TRP A 203 -3.20 11.48 -3.71
C TRP A 203 -1.85 11.74 -3.07
N ILE A 204 -1.39 12.99 -3.13
CA ILE A 204 -0.21 13.52 -2.47
C ILE A 204 -0.66 14.40 -1.31
N GLY A 205 -0.07 14.22 -0.13
CA GLY A 205 -0.35 15.05 1.05
C GLY A 205 0.47 14.62 2.25
N GLY A 206 0.72 15.55 3.19
CA GLY A 206 1.47 15.30 4.42
C GLY A 206 2.98 15.12 4.25
N GLN A 207 3.50 15.24 3.04
CA GLN A 207 4.94 15.09 2.73
C GLN A 207 5.58 16.42 2.31
N LEU A 208 4.78 17.45 2.08
CA LEU A 208 5.21 18.77 1.68
C LEU A 208 5.50 19.64 2.90
N GLY A 209 6.53 20.47 2.80
CA GLY A 209 6.81 21.51 3.78
C GLY A 209 5.70 22.56 3.81
N GLN A 210 5.56 23.26 4.94
CA GLN A 210 4.54 24.30 5.09
C GLN A 210 4.65 25.42 4.02
N LYS A 211 5.87 25.77 3.65
CA LYS A 211 6.14 26.77 2.60
C LYS A 211 5.58 26.32 1.25
N ASP A 212 5.86 25.07 0.87
CA ASP A 212 5.41 24.49 -0.39
C ASP A 212 3.88 24.37 -0.45
N ILE A 213 3.26 24.01 0.68
CA ILE A 213 1.79 23.93 0.80
C ILE A 213 1.16 25.31 0.57
N LEU A 214 1.68 26.38 1.18
CA LEU A 214 1.14 27.74 1.03
C LEU A 214 1.33 28.27 -0.40
N GLU A 215 2.44 27.94 -1.04
CA GLU A 215 2.70 28.34 -2.43
C GLU A 215 1.76 27.60 -3.40
N LEU A 216 1.61 26.28 -3.22
CA LEU A 216 0.64 25.47 -3.96
C LEU A 216 -0.80 25.94 -3.74
N ASP A 217 -1.19 26.24 -2.49
CA ASP A 217 -2.53 26.74 -2.17
C ASP A 217 -2.87 27.99 -2.95
N ARG A 218 -1.95 28.98 -2.93
CA ARG A 218 -2.13 30.22 -3.66
C ARG A 218 -2.28 30.00 -5.17
N GLN A 219 -1.41 29.20 -5.75
CA GLN A 219 -1.40 28.92 -7.19
C GLN A 219 -2.64 28.12 -7.61
N LEU A 220 -3.00 27.08 -6.86
CA LEU A 220 -4.12 26.20 -7.19
C LEU A 220 -5.48 26.90 -7.00
N LYS A 221 -5.61 27.83 -6.06
CA LYS A 221 -6.81 28.68 -5.93
C LYS A 221 -7.02 29.56 -7.16
N ALA A 222 -5.95 30.07 -7.76
CA ALA A 222 -6.02 30.82 -8.99
C ALA A 222 -6.38 29.96 -10.21
N LEU A 223 -6.09 28.69 -10.17
CA LEU A 223 -6.37 27.71 -11.22
C LEU A 223 -7.67 26.92 -11.00
N ALA A 224 -8.36 27.15 -9.89
CA ALA A 224 -9.60 26.44 -9.55
C ALA A 224 -10.71 26.71 -10.55
N ARG A 225 -11.40 25.66 -10.98
CA ARG A 225 -12.54 25.72 -11.92
C ARG A 225 -13.86 25.40 -11.24
N GLU A 226 -13.91 24.27 -10.54
CA GLU A 226 -15.12 23.74 -9.93
C GLU A 226 -14.85 23.46 -8.45
N TRP A 227 -15.66 24.08 -7.60
CA TRP A 227 -15.56 23.99 -6.15
C TRP A 227 -16.64 23.06 -5.60
N ASP A 228 -16.28 22.30 -4.57
CA ASP A 228 -17.22 21.56 -3.74
C ASP A 228 -16.85 21.66 -2.25
N ASP A 229 -17.59 20.95 -1.37
CA ASP A 229 -17.42 20.98 0.08
C ASP A 229 -16.04 20.48 0.54
N THR A 230 -15.29 19.79 -0.31
CA THR A 230 -13.99 19.18 0.03
C THR A 230 -12.80 19.90 -0.60
N GLY A 231 -13.00 20.69 -1.64
CA GLY A 231 -11.93 21.37 -2.36
C GLY A 231 -12.33 21.84 -3.75
N ALA A 232 -11.41 21.75 -4.70
CA ALA A 232 -11.65 22.17 -6.08
C ALA A 232 -10.96 21.27 -7.11
N CYS A 233 -11.60 21.09 -8.27
CA CYS A 233 -10.92 20.69 -9.49
C CYS A 233 -10.14 21.89 -10.05
N VAL A 234 -8.93 21.65 -10.54
CA VAL A 234 -8.04 22.72 -10.99
C VAL A 234 -7.62 22.55 -12.44
N ASN A 235 -7.28 23.65 -13.10
CA ASN A 235 -6.58 23.60 -14.37
C ASN A 235 -5.25 22.88 -14.18
N PRO A 236 -4.91 21.88 -15.00
CA PRO A 236 -3.72 21.06 -14.82
C PRO A 236 -2.45 21.78 -15.34
N GLN A 237 -2.00 22.77 -14.57
CA GLN A 237 -0.84 23.62 -14.87
C GLN A 237 0.23 23.59 -13.78
N VAL A 238 0.06 22.74 -12.76
CA VAL A 238 1.05 22.52 -11.71
C VAL A 238 1.48 21.09 -11.73
N LEU A 239 2.78 20.85 -11.86
CA LEU A 239 3.38 19.54 -11.98
C LEU A 239 4.21 19.22 -10.75
N LEU A 240 4.06 18.00 -10.26
CA LEU A 240 4.89 17.44 -9.20
C LEU A 240 5.87 16.41 -9.79
N LYS A 241 7.17 16.61 -9.54
CA LYS A 241 8.18 15.58 -9.76
C LYS A 241 8.17 14.65 -8.56
N LEU A 242 7.84 13.38 -8.80
CA LEU A 242 7.64 12.39 -7.77
C LEU A 242 8.64 11.25 -7.92
N LYS A 243 9.24 10.82 -6.81
CA LYS A 243 9.89 9.52 -6.69
C LYS A 243 8.85 8.56 -6.13
N ILE A 244 8.63 7.43 -6.79
CA ILE A 244 7.69 6.40 -6.36
C ILE A 244 8.37 5.05 -6.26
N GLN A 245 7.81 4.15 -5.46
CA GLN A 245 8.32 2.77 -5.29
C GLN A 245 7.44 1.76 -6.03
N GLY A 246 6.87 2.15 -7.15
CA GLY A 246 6.01 1.35 -8.01
C GLY A 246 4.61 1.92 -8.15
N ALA A 247 3.80 1.22 -8.91
CA ALA A 247 2.39 1.52 -9.11
C ALA A 247 1.60 0.20 -9.16
N ARG A 248 0.31 0.26 -8.83
CA ARG A 248 -0.60 -0.88 -8.93
C ARG A 248 -1.88 -0.46 -9.63
N ARG A 249 -2.47 -1.37 -10.37
CA ARG A 249 -3.82 -1.22 -10.91
C ARG A 249 -4.84 -1.69 -9.88
N ASN A 250 -5.97 -1.03 -9.79
CA ASN A 250 -7.13 -1.43 -8.99
C ASN A 250 -8.42 -1.09 -9.74
N ASP A 251 -9.57 -1.51 -9.23
CA ASP A 251 -10.90 -1.33 -9.86
C ASP A 251 -11.27 0.14 -10.14
N LYS A 252 -10.53 1.10 -9.58
CA LYS A 252 -10.74 2.55 -9.76
C LYS A 252 -9.66 3.20 -10.62
N GLY A 253 -8.82 2.41 -11.25
CA GLY A 253 -7.70 2.88 -12.04
C GLY A 253 -6.36 2.52 -11.42
N TYR A 254 -5.50 3.51 -11.21
CA TYR A 254 -4.12 3.30 -10.81
C TYR A 254 -3.83 3.93 -9.44
N ALA A 255 -2.83 3.40 -8.74
CA ALA A 255 -2.34 3.95 -7.48
C ALA A 255 -0.81 3.86 -7.41
N ILE A 256 -0.15 5.01 -7.29
CA ILE A 256 1.29 5.09 -7.03
C ILE A 256 1.61 4.68 -5.60
N VAL A 257 2.76 4.02 -5.41
CA VAL A 257 3.18 3.46 -4.13
C VAL A 257 4.28 4.31 -3.53
N ARG A 258 4.12 4.72 -2.27
CA ARG A 258 5.07 5.52 -1.49
C ARG A 258 5.63 6.73 -2.27
N PRO A 259 4.77 7.63 -2.78
CA PRO A 259 5.24 8.82 -3.47
C PRO A 259 6.02 9.72 -2.54
N GLN A 260 7.12 10.28 -3.04
CA GLN A 260 7.91 11.33 -2.40
C GLN A 260 8.03 12.50 -3.39
N VAL A 261 7.72 13.70 -2.96
CA VAL A 261 7.87 14.91 -3.79
C VAL A 261 9.35 15.28 -3.87
N LEU A 262 9.88 15.37 -5.09
CA LEU A 262 11.24 15.80 -5.39
C LEU A 262 11.31 17.27 -5.82
N GLY A 263 10.22 17.78 -6.40
CA GLY A 263 10.15 19.15 -6.88
C GLY A 263 8.74 19.51 -7.35
N ILE A 264 8.51 20.80 -7.47
CA ILE A 264 7.25 21.43 -7.88
C ILE A 264 7.54 22.37 -9.04
N ASP A 265 6.77 22.25 -10.11
CA ASP A 265 6.74 23.20 -11.21
C ASP A 265 5.36 23.86 -11.26
N LEU A 266 5.32 25.16 -10.96
CA LEU A 266 4.09 25.94 -10.85
C LEU A 266 3.55 26.47 -12.18
N PHE A 267 4.31 26.31 -13.27
CA PHE A 267 4.01 26.89 -14.57
C PHE A 267 4.12 25.87 -15.71
N ALA A 268 3.95 24.59 -15.39
CA ALA A 268 3.97 23.51 -16.36
C ALA A 268 2.70 23.48 -17.20
N SER A 269 2.76 22.73 -18.31
CA SER A 269 1.57 22.29 -19.04
C SER A 269 1.20 20.85 -18.61
N TRP A 270 -0.07 20.48 -18.77
CA TRP A 270 -0.49 19.07 -18.60
C TRP A 270 0.25 18.14 -19.56
N GLU A 271 0.69 18.65 -20.70
CA GLU A 271 1.49 17.92 -21.71
C GLU A 271 2.88 17.53 -21.19
N ASP A 272 3.38 18.20 -20.15
CA ASP A 272 4.66 17.91 -19.50
C ASP A 272 4.56 16.73 -18.52
N ALA A 273 3.36 16.24 -18.22
CA ALA A 273 3.16 15.05 -17.44
C ALA A 273 3.62 13.79 -18.19
N ASP A 274 4.18 12.85 -17.46
CA ASP A 274 4.60 11.56 -18.04
C ASP A 274 3.39 10.75 -18.53
N GLU A 275 3.64 9.87 -19.53
CA GLU A 275 2.68 8.90 -19.98
C GLU A 275 2.43 7.81 -18.92
N LEU A 276 1.17 7.37 -18.80
CA LEU A 276 0.74 6.33 -17.87
C LEU A 276 1.50 5.00 -18.06
N THR A 277 1.84 4.67 -19.31
CA THR A 277 2.64 3.50 -19.67
C THR A 277 4.00 3.45 -18.98
N ARG A 278 4.55 4.61 -18.56
CA ARG A 278 5.81 4.69 -17.82
C ARG A 278 5.75 3.97 -16.48
N LEU A 279 4.56 3.89 -15.84
CA LEU A 279 4.40 3.16 -14.57
C LEU A 279 4.70 1.67 -14.69
N PHE A 280 4.53 1.10 -15.87
CA PHE A 280 4.59 -0.33 -16.13
C PHE A 280 5.71 -0.71 -17.11
N SER A 281 6.34 0.26 -17.75
CA SER A 281 7.48 -0.02 -18.64
C SER A 281 8.67 -0.51 -17.81
N SER A 282 9.24 -1.64 -18.19
CA SER A 282 10.54 -2.09 -17.69
C SER A 282 11.56 -1.02 -18.08
N SER A 283 12.14 -0.35 -17.08
CA SER A 283 13.26 0.55 -17.34
C SER A 283 14.41 -0.31 -17.87
N GLY A 284 14.51 -0.40 -19.15
CA GLY A 284 15.76 -0.80 -19.77
C GLY A 284 16.82 0.27 -19.44
N ARG A 285 17.84 -0.12 -18.75
CA ARG A 285 19.24 0.26 -18.60
C ARG A 285 19.68 0.44 -17.16
#